data_5c49a79464fea19a2f402ee694c31fd9
#
_entry.id   5c49a79464fea19a2f402ee694c31fd9
#
_cell.length_a   1.000
_cell.length_b   1.000
_cell.length_c   1.000
_cell.angle_alpha   90.00
_cell.angle_beta   90.00
_cell.angle_gamma   90.00
#
_symmetry.space_group_name_H-M   'P 1'
#
loop_
_entity.id
_entity.type
_entity.pdbx_description
1 polymer ?
#
loop_
_entity_poly.entity_id
_entity_poly.type
_entity_poly.pdbx_seq_one_letter_code
_entity_poly.pdbx_strand_id
1 'polypeptide(L)'
;LSSAFTILFLFWSISLLLRKLIEPKSIIILLASFIGSMSYSFTDSFWFSAVEGEVYAMSSLFTAAVFWAILKWDEACDADIFADRWLILITYLVGLSIGVHLLNLLAIPAITMVYYARKEKRQSTLKFILYLTASFVIVSLILFGIIPFTVKFFAATEILFINQLGLPFNTGSLIALIVLISLLSSAILYSISEKKQYLYILIGCVSFLGLMLLTSATSLLSGIIILSFFSGLIFVINTRKNEERLT
;
A
#
# COMPACT_ATOMS: atom_id res chain seq x y z
N LEU A 1 5.15 -2.71 -23.28
CA LEU A 1 4.22 -1.64 -22.88
C LEU A 1 4.60 -1.08 -21.51
N SER A 2 4.79 -1.89 -20.48
CA SER A 2 5.15 -1.45 -19.13
C SER A 2 6.41 -0.58 -19.11
N SER A 3 7.47 -1.01 -19.81
CA SER A 3 8.72 -0.26 -19.93
C SER A 3 8.54 1.10 -20.59
N ALA A 4 7.70 1.20 -21.63
CA ALA A 4 7.41 2.49 -22.27
C ALA A 4 6.69 3.46 -21.32
N PHE A 5 5.71 2.98 -20.54
CA PHE A 5 5.06 3.80 -19.52
C PHE A 5 6.01 4.16 -18.37
N THR A 6 6.97 3.29 -18.02
CA THR A 6 8.02 3.63 -17.03
C THR A 6 8.79 4.86 -17.47
N ILE A 7 9.25 4.90 -18.74
CA ILE A 7 9.97 6.06 -19.29
C ILE A 7 9.09 7.31 -19.33
N LEU A 8 7.80 7.17 -19.65
CA LEU A 8 6.85 8.29 -19.63
C LEU A 8 6.69 8.88 -18.20
N PHE A 9 6.50 8.03 -17.19
CA PHE A 9 6.41 8.49 -15.80
C PHE A 9 7.73 9.09 -15.31
N LEU A 10 8.87 8.55 -15.74
CA LEU A 10 10.18 9.13 -15.46
C LEU A 10 10.32 10.51 -16.07
N PHE A 11 9.93 10.68 -17.35
CA PHE A 11 9.90 11.97 -18.02
C PHE A 11 9.05 13.01 -17.25
N TRP A 12 7.84 12.63 -16.85
CA TRP A 12 6.97 13.51 -16.07
C TRP A 12 7.55 13.83 -14.69
N SER A 13 8.18 12.87 -14.03
CA SER A 13 8.82 13.09 -12.74
C SER A 13 9.98 14.05 -12.81
N ILE A 14 10.86 13.91 -13.82
CA ILE A 14 11.97 14.83 -14.05
C ILE A 14 11.43 16.22 -14.37
N SER A 15 10.38 16.33 -15.21
CA SER A 15 9.75 17.61 -15.54
C SER A 15 9.20 18.32 -14.30
N LEU A 16 8.53 17.60 -13.40
CA LEU A 16 8.00 18.16 -12.15
C LEU A 16 9.12 18.66 -11.22
N LEU A 17 10.19 17.87 -11.08
CA LEU A 17 11.35 18.26 -10.26
C LEU A 17 12.06 19.49 -10.83
N LEU A 18 12.30 19.53 -12.13
CA LEU A 18 12.97 20.65 -12.77
C LEU A 18 12.16 21.95 -12.68
N ARG A 19 10.83 21.90 -12.77
CA ARG A 19 9.96 23.07 -12.57
C ARG A 19 10.10 23.71 -11.18
N LYS A 20 10.49 22.93 -10.17
CA LYS A 20 10.73 23.44 -8.81
C LYS A 20 12.11 24.09 -8.64
N LEU A 21 13.08 23.71 -9.48
CA LEU A 21 14.48 24.11 -9.35
C LEU A 21 14.89 25.25 -10.28
N ILE A 22 14.21 25.39 -11.41
CA ILE A 22 14.60 26.31 -12.48
C ILE A 22 13.41 27.18 -12.85
N GLU A 23 13.64 28.48 -13.07
CA GLU A 23 12.62 29.38 -13.61
C GLU A 23 12.08 28.85 -14.94
N PRO A 24 10.77 28.94 -15.19
CA PRO A 24 10.10 28.15 -16.22
C PRO A 24 10.39 28.62 -17.65
N LYS A 25 11.55 28.23 -18.18
CA LYS A 25 11.74 28.13 -19.64
C LYS A 25 11.25 26.75 -20.06
N SER A 26 9.97 26.63 -20.36
CA SER A 26 9.28 25.36 -20.62
C SER A 26 10.01 24.43 -21.58
N ILE A 27 10.66 24.97 -22.61
CA ILE A 27 11.36 24.17 -23.61
C ILE A 27 12.62 23.49 -23.04
N ILE A 28 13.39 24.20 -22.18
CA ILE A 28 14.60 23.65 -21.56
C ILE A 28 14.23 22.49 -20.62
N ILE A 29 13.18 22.67 -19.82
CA ILE A 29 12.68 21.62 -18.92
C ILE A 29 12.24 20.39 -19.71
N LEU A 30 11.48 20.57 -20.81
CA LEU A 30 11.04 19.47 -21.65
C LEU A 30 12.21 18.74 -22.29
N LEU A 31 13.18 19.46 -22.85
CA LEU A 31 14.35 18.86 -23.48
C LEU A 31 15.22 18.11 -22.46
N ALA A 32 15.50 18.69 -21.29
CA ALA A 32 16.27 18.05 -20.23
C ALA A 32 15.57 16.80 -19.70
N SER A 33 14.25 16.85 -19.51
CA SER A 33 13.44 15.71 -19.09
C SER A 33 13.44 14.59 -20.13
N PHE A 34 13.35 14.97 -21.40
CA PHE A 34 13.41 14.02 -22.53
C PHE A 34 14.78 13.34 -22.60
N ILE A 35 15.86 14.11 -22.57
CA ILE A 35 17.23 13.57 -22.59
C ILE A 35 17.45 12.65 -21.39
N GLY A 36 17.08 13.06 -20.17
CA GLY A 36 17.24 12.24 -18.97
C GLY A 36 16.47 10.94 -19.01
N SER A 37 15.20 10.96 -19.42
CA SER A 37 14.39 9.75 -19.52
C SER A 37 14.84 8.83 -20.66
N MET A 38 15.24 9.39 -21.82
CA MET A 38 15.79 8.62 -22.92
C MET A 38 17.14 7.99 -22.57
N SER A 39 18.02 8.73 -21.89
CA SER A 39 19.30 8.16 -21.44
C SER A 39 19.10 6.93 -20.56
N TYR A 40 18.12 6.96 -19.65
CA TYR A 40 17.78 5.81 -18.83
C TYR A 40 17.27 4.63 -19.66
N SER A 41 16.50 4.87 -20.73
CA SER A 41 15.96 3.81 -21.59
C SER A 41 17.03 3.01 -22.32
N PHE A 42 18.22 3.59 -22.54
CA PHE A 42 19.37 2.95 -23.19
C PHE A 42 20.37 2.34 -22.20
N THR A 43 20.08 2.33 -20.89
CA THR A 43 20.94 1.61 -19.94
C THR A 43 20.74 0.10 -20.07
N ASP A 44 21.82 -0.65 -19.95
CA ASP A 44 21.80 -2.13 -20.03
C ASP A 44 20.77 -2.73 -19.06
N SER A 45 20.78 -2.28 -17.80
CA SER A 45 19.87 -2.79 -16.77
C SER A 45 18.41 -2.59 -17.12
N PHE A 46 18.04 -1.41 -17.67
CA PHE A 46 16.67 -1.15 -18.07
C PHE A 46 16.28 -1.94 -19.31
N TRP A 47 17.20 -2.05 -20.27
CA TRP A 47 16.99 -2.82 -21.50
C TRP A 47 16.74 -4.29 -21.22
N PHE A 48 17.59 -4.92 -20.39
CA PHE A 48 17.38 -6.30 -19.96
C PHE A 48 16.03 -6.48 -19.29
N SER A 49 15.69 -5.63 -18.32
CA SER A 49 14.39 -5.67 -17.65
C SER A 49 13.19 -5.47 -18.59
N ALA A 50 13.39 -4.75 -19.71
CA ALA A 50 12.32 -4.46 -20.67
C ALA A 50 12.05 -5.62 -21.64
N VAL A 51 13.08 -6.44 -21.96
CA VAL A 51 12.98 -7.55 -22.93
C VAL A 51 12.82 -8.91 -22.26
N GLU A 52 13.20 -9.06 -21.01
CA GLU A 52 12.92 -10.26 -20.23
C GLU A 52 11.42 -10.41 -20.01
N GLY A 53 10.91 -11.64 -20.21
CA GLY A 53 9.50 -12.00 -20.00
C GLY A 53 9.10 -12.10 -18.53
N GLU A 54 9.80 -11.37 -17.64
CA GLU A 54 9.63 -11.41 -16.19
C GLU A 54 8.90 -10.17 -15.62
N VAL A 55 8.74 -10.15 -14.31
CA VAL A 55 7.98 -9.12 -13.55
C VAL A 55 8.68 -7.76 -13.48
N TYR A 56 9.97 -7.66 -13.84
CA TYR A 56 10.78 -6.46 -13.62
C TYR A 56 10.29 -5.22 -14.38
N ALA A 57 9.85 -5.39 -15.62
CA ALA A 57 9.31 -4.28 -16.41
C ALA A 57 8.05 -3.69 -15.76
N MET A 58 7.17 -4.54 -15.22
CA MET A 58 5.95 -4.10 -14.55
C MET A 58 6.25 -3.54 -13.16
N SER A 59 7.22 -4.10 -12.44
CA SER A 59 7.73 -3.57 -11.17
C SER A 59 8.27 -2.15 -11.34
N SER A 60 9.08 -1.92 -12.37
CA SER A 60 9.62 -0.59 -12.70
C SER A 60 8.52 0.41 -13.00
N LEU A 61 7.44 -0.01 -13.69
CA LEU A 61 6.27 0.82 -13.95
C LEU A 61 5.58 1.25 -12.64
N PHE A 62 5.31 0.32 -11.72
CA PHE A 62 4.71 0.67 -10.43
C PHE A 62 5.58 1.63 -9.63
N THR A 63 6.89 1.39 -9.58
CA THR A 63 7.84 2.28 -8.89
C THR A 63 7.82 3.69 -9.49
N ALA A 64 7.86 3.81 -10.82
CA ALA A 64 7.84 5.10 -11.52
C ALA A 64 6.50 5.82 -11.33
N ALA A 65 5.37 5.09 -11.40
CA ALA A 65 4.03 5.65 -11.20
C ALA A 65 3.84 6.16 -9.75
N VAL A 66 4.29 5.40 -8.76
CA VAL A 66 4.24 5.78 -7.34
C VAL A 66 5.12 7.00 -7.08
N PHE A 67 6.32 7.04 -7.64
CA PHE A 67 7.22 8.19 -7.51
C PHE A 67 6.63 9.45 -8.16
N TRP A 68 6.05 9.32 -9.34
CA TRP A 68 5.33 10.43 -9.98
C TRP A 68 4.13 10.89 -9.14
N ALA A 69 3.35 9.94 -8.59
CA ALA A 69 2.18 10.26 -7.79
C ALA A 69 2.52 11.02 -6.50
N ILE A 70 3.66 10.72 -5.84
CA ILE A 70 4.08 11.46 -4.64
C ILE A 70 4.51 12.89 -4.98
N LEU A 71 5.12 13.11 -6.14
CA LEU A 71 5.44 14.45 -6.63
C LEU A 71 4.17 15.24 -6.97
N LYS A 72 3.14 14.58 -7.52
CA LYS A 72 1.82 15.19 -7.76
C LYS A 72 1.09 15.50 -6.47
N TRP A 73 1.21 14.65 -5.45
CA TRP A 73 0.71 14.95 -4.12
C TRP A 73 1.35 16.21 -3.54
N ASP A 74 2.66 16.31 -3.62
CA ASP A 74 3.41 17.46 -3.11
C ASP A 74 3.02 18.77 -3.84
N GLU A 75 2.84 18.72 -5.17
CA GLU A 75 2.31 19.83 -5.97
C GLU A 75 0.86 20.20 -5.58
N ALA A 76 0.00 19.20 -5.35
CA ALA A 76 -1.39 19.42 -4.94
C ALA A 76 -1.49 20.06 -3.55
N CYS A 77 -0.55 19.78 -2.64
CA CYS A 77 -0.47 20.43 -1.34
C CYS A 77 -0.19 21.94 -1.45
N ASP A 78 0.54 22.39 -2.47
CA ASP A 78 0.78 23.82 -2.71
C ASP A 78 -0.47 24.52 -3.24
N ALA A 79 -1.26 23.81 -4.04
CA ALA A 79 -2.49 24.34 -4.66
C ALA A 79 -3.73 24.25 -3.77
N ASP A 80 -3.62 23.68 -2.57
CA ASP A 80 -4.74 23.41 -1.63
C ASP A 80 -5.92 22.65 -2.27
N ILE A 81 -5.62 21.72 -3.18
CA ILE A 81 -6.61 20.94 -3.94
C ILE A 81 -6.57 19.48 -3.47
N PHE A 82 -7.53 19.05 -2.64
CA PHE A 82 -7.80 17.64 -2.28
C PHE A 82 -6.57 16.71 -2.40
N ALA A 83 -5.42 17.11 -1.82
CA ALA A 83 -4.13 16.45 -1.97
C ALA A 83 -4.19 14.97 -1.52
N ASP A 84 -4.96 14.66 -0.49
CA ASP A 84 -5.03 13.32 0.13
C ASP A 84 -5.52 12.23 -0.84
N ARG A 85 -6.23 12.58 -1.92
CA ARG A 85 -6.59 11.61 -2.97
C ARG A 85 -5.37 10.96 -3.62
N TRP A 86 -4.24 11.66 -3.69
CA TRP A 86 -3.00 11.13 -4.23
C TRP A 86 -2.39 10.08 -3.29
N LEU A 87 -2.51 10.27 -1.97
CA LEU A 87 -2.06 9.28 -1.00
C LEU A 87 -2.88 7.99 -1.08
N ILE A 88 -4.18 8.10 -1.34
CA ILE A 88 -5.05 6.93 -1.60
C ILE A 88 -4.59 6.20 -2.86
N LEU A 89 -4.33 6.92 -3.95
CA LEU A 89 -3.81 6.34 -5.20
C LEU A 89 -2.46 5.65 -4.98
N ILE A 90 -1.53 6.29 -4.25
CA ILE A 90 -0.22 5.72 -3.91
C ILE A 90 -0.39 4.41 -3.13
N THR A 91 -1.23 4.40 -2.10
CA THR A 91 -1.50 3.21 -1.29
C THR A 91 -2.08 2.09 -2.15
N TYR A 92 -3.00 2.41 -3.05
CA TYR A 92 -3.58 1.45 -3.99
C TYR A 92 -2.53 0.87 -4.95
N LEU A 93 -1.68 1.72 -5.56
CA LEU A 93 -0.61 1.30 -6.47
C LEU A 93 0.43 0.43 -5.75
N VAL A 94 0.83 0.81 -4.52
CA VAL A 94 1.74 -0.01 -3.69
C VAL A 94 1.09 -1.35 -3.37
N GLY A 95 -0.20 -1.38 -3.02
CA GLY A 95 -0.94 -2.62 -2.78
C GLY A 95 -0.97 -3.54 -4.01
N LEU A 96 -1.28 -3.00 -5.19
CA LEU A 96 -1.24 -3.77 -6.45
C LEU A 96 0.16 -4.28 -6.78
N SER A 97 1.19 -3.48 -6.51
CA SER A 97 2.57 -3.83 -6.80
C SER A 97 3.09 -5.03 -6.01
N ILE A 98 2.53 -5.30 -4.83
CA ILE A 98 2.85 -6.49 -4.03
C ILE A 98 2.60 -7.78 -4.82
N GLY A 99 1.53 -7.82 -5.62
CA GLY A 99 1.20 -8.96 -6.48
C GLY A 99 2.17 -9.16 -7.66
N VAL A 100 2.97 -8.14 -7.98
CA VAL A 100 3.96 -8.17 -9.05
C VAL A 100 5.36 -8.44 -8.49
N HIS A 101 5.82 -7.59 -7.56
CA HIS A 101 7.16 -7.71 -6.99
C HIS A 101 7.26 -7.01 -5.63
N LEU A 102 7.74 -7.72 -4.61
CA LEU A 102 7.85 -7.20 -3.23
C LEU A 102 8.85 -6.04 -3.08
N LEU A 103 9.82 -5.90 -3.99
CA LEU A 103 10.81 -4.81 -3.99
C LEU A 103 10.14 -3.42 -4.05
N ASN A 104 8.93 -3.32 -4.62
CA ASN A 104 8.19 -2.06 -4.68
C ASN A 104 7.81 -1.51 -3.29
N LEU A 105 7.79 -2.35 -2.26
CA LEU A 105 7.59 -1.91 -0.88
C LEU A 105 8.71 -0.98 -0.38
N LEU A 106 9.89 -1.02 -0.99
CA LEU A 106 10.99 -0.09 -0.68
C LEU A 106 10.67 1.36 -1.07
N ALA A 107 9.64 1.59 -1.88
CA ALA A 107 9.14 2.94 -2.14
C ALA A 107 8.51 3.59 -0.88
N ILE A 108 8.00 2.80 0.09
CA ILE A 108 7.33 3.31 1.30
C ILE A 108 8.24 4.22 2.12
N PRO A 109 9.51 3.88 2.44
CA PRO A 109 10.42 4.79 3.11
C PRO A 109 10.63 6.11 2.35
N ALA A 110 10.79 6.05 1.03
CA ALA A 110 10.97 7.25 0.21
C ALA A 110 9.71 8.16 0.25
N ILE A 111 8.51 7.58 0.09
CA ILE A 111 7.23 8.30 0.20
C ILE A 111 7.09 8.95 1.57
N THR A 112 7.42 8.21 2.63
CA THR A 112 7.35 8.71 4.01
C THR A 112 8.30 9.88 4.23
N MET A 113 9.48 9.88 3.61
CA MET A 113 10.42 10.99 3.70
C MET A 113 9.93 12.24 2.96
N VAL A 114 9.31 12.09 1.79
CA VAL A 114 8.68 13.22 1.09
C VAL A 114 7.52 13.79 1.93
N TYR A 115 6.69 12.91 2.51
CA TYR A 115 5.63 13.30 3.43
C TYR A 115 6.15 14.07 4.65
N TYR A 116 7.21 13.56 5.29
CA TYR A 116 7.88 14.22 6.41
C TYR A 116 8.39 15.62 6.04
N ALA A 117 9.13 15.72 4.94
CA ALA A 117 9.68 17.00 4.47
C ALA A 117 8.59 18.05 4.22
N ARG A 118 7.42 17.61 3.77
CA ARG A 118 6.28 18.49 3.47
C ARG A 118 5.49 18.92 4.71
N LYS A 119 5.20 18.00 5.63
CA LYS A 119 4.34 18.26 6.79
C LYS A 119 5.05 18.94 7.96
N GLU A 120 6.35 18.69 8.13
CA GLU A 120 7.12 19.22 9.25
C GLU A 120 7.79 20.56 8.89
N LYS A 121 7.22 21.66 9.40
CA LYS A 121 7.77 23.01 9.20
C LYS A 121 9.17 23.18 9.80
N ARG A 122 9.48 22.50 10.90
CA ARG A 122 10.77 22.51 11.56
C ARG A 122 11.37 21.10 11.51
N GLN A 123 12.37 20.92 10.68
CA GLN A 123 13.09 19.65 10.56
C GLN A 123 13.85 19.38 11.87
N SER A 124 13.68 18.17 12.39
CA SER A 124 14.36 17.67 13.59
C SER A 124 14.92 16.29 13.31
N THR A 125 16.17 16.07 13.69
CA THR A 125 16.83 14.76 13.53
C THR A 125 16.02 13.63 14.20
N LEU A 126 15.46 13.89 15.37
CA LEU A 126 14.65 12.90 16.07
C LEU A 126 13.38 12.56 15.29
N LYS A 127 12.66 13.55 14.79
CA LYS A 127 11.45 13.31 13.96
C LYS A 127 11.81 12.58 12.65
N PHE A 128 12.90 12.96 12.00
CA PHE A 128 13.40 12.27 10.81
C PHE A 128 13.61 10.77 11.08
N ILE A 129 14.31 10.43 12.17
CA ILE A 129 14.56 9.04 12.57
C ILE A 129 13.23 8.33 12.89
N LEU A 130 12.30 8.98 13.57
CA LEU A 130 10.99 8.41 13.88
C LEU A 130 10.18 8.07 12.62
N TYR A 131 10.09 8.99 11.65
CA TYR A 131 9.38 8.74 10.38
C TYR A 131 10.06 7.62 9.59
N LEU A 132 11.39 7.61 9.54
CA LEU A 132 12.16 6.58 8.86
C LEU A 132 11.94 5.21 9.53
N THR A 133 12.03 5.13 10.85
CA THR A 133 11.79 3.90 11.61
C THR A 133 10.34 3.43 11.42
N ALA A 134 9.37 4.33 11.50
CA ALA A 134 7.96 4.01 11.27
C ALA A 134 7.74 3.40 9.88
N SER A 135 8.40 3.93 8.84
CA SER A 135 8.29 3.39 7.48
C SER A 135 8.84 1.96 7.37
N PHE A 136 9.96 1.66 8.01
CA PHE A 136 10.50 0.30 8.05
C PHE A 136 9.61 -0.66 8.87
N VAL A 137 9.01 -0.17 9.96
CA VAL A 137 8.02 -0.96 10.71
C VAL A 137 6.80 -1.29 9.83
N ILE A 138 6.29 -0.32 9.06
CA ILE A 138 5.18 -0.55 8.11
C ILE A 138 5.57 -1.62 7.06
N VAL A 139 6.75 -1.51 6.45
CA VAL A 139 7.25 -2.50 5.48
C VAL A 139 7.35 -3.88 6.14
N SER A 140 7.90 -3.96 7.35
CA SER A 140 8.03 -5.21 8.09
C SER A 140 6.67 -5.83 8.43
N LEU A 141 5.69 -5.02 8.84
CA LEU A 141 4.31 -5.49 9.09
C LEU A 141 3.65 -6.05 7.83
N ILE A 142 3.90 -5.44 6.68
CA ILE A 142 3.39 -5.95 5.40
C ILE A 142 4.06 -7.28 5.07
N LEU A 143 5.40 -7.34 5.09
CA LEU A 143 6.18 -8.51 4.68
C LEU A 143 5.99 -9.72 5.62
N PHE A 144 6.03 -9.49 6.92
CA PHE A 144 6.02 -10.57 7.92
C PHE A 144 4.65 -10.76 8.59
N GLY A 145 3.74 -9.80 8.43
CA GLY A 145 2.38 -9.85 8.96
C GLY A 145 1.35 -10.09 7.85
N ILE A 146 1.01 -9.05 7.10
CA ILE A 146 -0.15 -9.06 6.18
C ILE A 146 -0.02 -10.16 5.13
N ILE A 147 1.12 -10.26 4.44
CA ILE A 147 1.30 -11.23 3.34
C ILE A 147 1.22 -12.67 3.86
N PRO A 148 2.03 -13.10 4.87
CA PRO A 148 1.95 -14.49 5.36
C PRO A 148 0.60 -14.83 6.00
N PHE A 149 -0.03 -13.89 6.72
CA PHE A 149 -1.34 -14.12 7.33
C PHE A 149 -2.45 -14.26 6.30
N THR A 150 -2.40 -13.50 5.22
CA THR A 150 -3.34 -13.65 4.11
C THR A 150 -3.24 -15.04 3.49
N VAL A 151 -2.03 -15.51 3.18
CA VAL A 151 -1.82 -16.85 2.62
C VAL A 151 -2.32 -17.94 3.60
N LYS A 152 -1.97 -17.82 4.89
CA LYS A 152 -2.43 -18.77 5.91
C LYS A 152 -3.94 -18.77 6.07
N PHE A 153 -4.58 -17.61 6.00
CA PHE A 153 -6.03 -17.48 6.08
C PHE A 153 -6.72 -18.23 4.94
N PHE A 154 -6.27 -18.04 3.70
CA PHE A 154 -6.80 -18.77 2.54
C PHE A 154 -6.60 -20.28 2.69
N ALA A 155 -5.39 -20.71 3.07
CA ALA A 155 -5.08 -22.13 3.25
C ALA A 155 -5.92 -22.77 4.37
N ALA A 156 -6.04 -22.11 5.52
CA ALA A 156 -6.82 -22.64 6.66
C ALA A 156 -8.31 -22.75 6.30
N THR A 157 -8.85 -21.73 5.61
CA THR A 157 -10.25 -21.75 5.17
C THR A 157 -10.47 -22.86 4.15
N GLU A 158 -9.59 -23.03 3.17
CA GLU A 158 -9.68 -24.09 2.17
C GLU A 158 -9.67 -25.48 2.82
N ILE A 159 -8.72 -25.73 3.72
CA ILE A 159 -8.60 -27.01 4.45
C ILE A 159 -9.87 -27.31 5.27
N LEU A 160 -10.44 -26.31 5.95
CA LEU A 160 -11.67 -26.47 6.71
C LEU A 160 -12.83 -26.91 5.81
N PHE A 161 -13.04 -26.20 4.71
CA PHE A 161 -14.19 -26.44 3.84
C PHE A 161 -14.09 -27.75 3.06
N ILE A 162 -12.89 -28.15 2.64
CA ILE A 162 -12.69 -29.44 1.96
C ILE A 162 -12.70 -30.61 2.96
N ASN A 163 -11.87 -30.56 4.00
CA ASN A 163 -11.61 -31.73 4.83
C ASN A 163 -12.69 -31.95 5.89
N GLN A 164 -13.31 -30.90 6.41
CA GLN A 164 -14.32 -31.02 7.46
C GLN A 164 -15.76 -31.02 6.89
N LEU A 165 -16.01 -30.26 5.82
CA LEU A 165 -17.34 -30.10 5.26
C LEU A 165 -17.53 -30.87 3.94
N GLY A 166 -16.47 -31.50 3.40
CA GLY A 166 -16.54 -32.29 2.17
C GLY A 166 -16.90 -31.49 0.92
N LEU A 167 -16.66 -30.18 0.90
CA LEU A 167 -17.00 -29.31 -0.22
C LEU A 167 -15.95 -29.37 -1.35
N PRO A 168 -16.31 -28.98 -2.58
CA PRO A 168 -15.38 -28.97 -3.73
C PRO A 168 -14.17 -28.06 -3.50
N PHE A 169 -13.06 -28.34 -4.20
CA PHE A 169 -11.87 -27.49 -4.24
C PHE A 169 -12.20 -26.03 -4.60
N ASN A 170 -11.45 -25.10 -4.05
CA ASN A 170 -11.59 -23.66 -4.17
C ASN A 170 -12.81 -23.03 -3.46
N THR A 171 -13.70 -23.81 -2.83
CA THR A 171 -14.84 -23.29 -2.08
C THR A 171 -14.39 -22.45 -0.88
N GLY A 172 -13.41 -22.95 -0.11
CA GLY A 172 -12.84 -22.22 1.03
C GLY A 172 -12.14 -20.94 0.62
N SER A 173 -11.39 -20.99 -0.49
CA SER A 173 -10.71 -19.81 -1.04
C SER A 173 -11.70 -18.75 -1.52
N LEU A 174 -12.81 -19.14 -2.14
CA LEU A 174 -13.87 -18.22 -2.53
C LEU A 174 -14.52 -17.55 -1.30
N ILE A 175 -14.79 -18.32 -0.26
CA ILE A 175 -15.34 -17.79 1.00
C ILE A 175 -14.34 -16.84 1.66
N ALA A 176 -13.05 -17.19 1.71
CA ALA A 176 -12.00 -16.31 2.24
C ALA A 176 -11.97 -14.96 1.49
N LEU A 177 -12.09 -14.99 0.17
CA LEU A 177 -12.17 -13.78 -0.66
C LEU A 177 -13.40 -12.94 -0.33
N ILE A 178 -14.58 -13.56 -0.22
CA ILE A 178 -15.82 -12.87 0.16
C ILE A 178 -15.68 -12.24 1.55
N VAL A 179 -15.10 -12.93 2.52
CA VAL A 179 -14.85 -12.39 3.86
C VAL A 179 -13.93 -11.18 3.82
N LEU A 180 -12.83 -11.21 3.07
CA LEU A 180 -11.92 -10.07 2.94
C LEU A 180 -12.60 -8.87 2.25
N ILE A 181 -13.36 -9.10 1.18
CA ILE A 181 -14.12 -8.03 0.52
C ILE A 181 -15.17 -7.44 1.48
N SER A 182 -15.88 -8.28 2.21
CA SER A 182 -16.89 -7.85 3.19
C SER A 182 -16.26 -7.07 4.34
N LEU A 183 -15.07 -7.48 4.81
CA LEU A 183 -14.30 -6.77 5.83
C LEU A 183 -13.91 -5.37 5.37
N LEU A 184 -13.31 -5.25 4.19
CA LEU A 184 -12.89 -3.95 3.64
C LEU A 184 -14.10 -3.05 3.37
N SER A 185 -15.15 -3.59 2.72
CA SER A 185 -16.36 -2.84 2.41
C SER A 185 -17.08 -2.37 3.67
N SER A 186 -17.21 -3.23 4.69
CA SER A 186 -17.86 -2.87 5.95
C SER A 186 -17.06 -1.84 6.73
N ALA A 187 -15.72 -1.89 6.70
CA ALA A 187 -14.85 -0.89 7.33
C ALA A 187 -15.04 0.49 6.68
N ILE A 188 -15.04 0.56 5.34
CA ILE A 188 -15.26 1.80 4.58
C ILE A 188 -16.66 2.34 4.84
N LEU A 189 -17.71 1.51 4.70
CA LEU A 189 -19.08 1.93 4.91
C LEU A 189 -19.39 2.35 6.35
N TYR A 190 -18.73 1.71 7.33
CA TYR A 190 -18.83 2.11 8.71
C TYR A 190 -18.18 3.48 8.96
N SER A 191 -17.03 3.75 8.32
CA SER A 191 -16.37 5.06 8.39
C SER A 191 -17.22 6.18 7.79
N ILE A 192 -17.97 5.91 6.71
CA ILE A 192 -18.76 6.94 6.00
C ILE A 192 -20.13 7.15 6.63
N SER A 193 -20.86 6.05 6.94
CA SER A 193 -22.29 6.13 7.29
C SER A 193 -22.61 5.89 8.76
N GLU A 194 -21.63 5.49 9.57
CA GLU A 194 -21.74 5.24 11.01
C GLU A 194 -22.83 4.23 11.45
N LYS A 195 -23.46 3.51 10.53
CA LYS A 195 -24.52 2.56 10.85
C LYS A 195 -23.98 1.33 11.57
N LYS A 196 -24.56 0.99 12.73
CA LYS A 196 -24.16 -0.16 13.56
C LYS A 196 -24.13 -1.51 12.80
N GLN A 197 -24.96 -1.68 11.78
CA GLN A 197 -24.98 -2.90 10.96
C GLN A 197 -23.60 -3.18 10.31
N TYR A 198 -22.89 -2.16 9.81
CA TYR A 198 -21.56 -2.34 9.23
C TYR A 198 -20.52 -2.71 10.27
N LEU A 199 -20.65 -2.20 11.51
CA LEU A 199 -19.81 -2.61 12.62
C LEU A 199 -19.99 -4.09 12.96
N TYR A 200 -21.23 -4.60 12.97
CA TYR A 200 -21.47 -6.02 13.24
C TYR A 200 -20.92 -6.93 12.14
N ILE A 201 -21.03 -6.53 10.87
CA ILE A 201 -20.41 -7.26 9.76
C ILE A 201 -18.89 -7.26 9.91
N LEU A 202 -18.29 -6.10 10.22
CA LEU A 202 -16.84 -5.95 10.44
C LEU A 202 -16.37 -6.88 11.56
N ILE A 203 -17.04 -6.88 12.71
CA ILE A 203 -16.71 -7.75 13.86
C ILE A 203 -16.82 -9.22 13.45
N GLY A 204 -17.88 -9.60 12.73
CA GLY A 204 -18.08 -10.97 12.24
C GLY A 204 -16.93 -11.42 11.33
N CYS A 205 -16.55 -10.60 10.35
CA CYS A 205 -15.42 -10.89 9.44
C CYS A 205 -14.09 -10.99 10.18
N VAL A 206 -13.80 -10.08 11.12
CA VAL A 206 -12.59 -10.10 11.93
C VAL A 206 -12.55 -11.34 12.82
N SER A 207 -13.67 -11.72 13.43
CA SER A 207 -13.78 -12.91 14.27
C SER A 207 -13.55 -14.19 13.47
N PHE A 208 -14.14 -14.30 12.28
CA PHE A 208 -13.94 -15.44 11.39
C PHE A 208 -12.48 -15.55 10.92
N LEU A 209 -11.87 -14.44 10.50
CA LEU A 209 -10.48 -14.38 10.10
C LEU A 209 -9.55 -14.76 11.25
N GLY A 210 -9.79 -14.23 12.46
CA GLY A 210 -9.05 -14.57 13.66
C GLY A 210 -9.16 -16.06 14.02
N LEU A 211 -10.36 -16.65 13.94
CA LEU A 211 -10.60 -18.07 14.17
C LEU A 211 -9.80 -18.94 13.18
N MET A 212 -9.85 -18.63 11.88
CA MET A 212 -9.11 -19.37 10.86
C MET A 212 -7.60 -19.29 11.06
N LEU A 213 -7.08 -18.12 11.42
CA LEU A 213 -5.66 -17.95 11.70
C LEU A 213 -5.22 -18.68 12.99
N LEU A 214 -6.08 -18.72 14.00
CA LEU A 214 -5.81 -19.51 15.23
C LEU A 214 -5.75 -21.01 14.96
N THR A 215 -6.61 -21.54 14.11
CA THR A 215 -6.58 -22.96 13.72
C THR A 215 -5.32 -23.32 12.93
N SER A 216 -4.71 -22.34 12.25
CA SER A 216 -3.45 -22.49 11.51
C SER A 216 -2.20 -22.16 12.35
N ALA A 217 -2.38 -21.69 13.59
CA ALA A 217 -1.25 -21.30 14.45
C ALA A 217 -0.45 -22.52 14.90
N THR A 218 0.86 -22.50 14.64
CA THR A 218 1.79 -23.58 15.02
C THR A 218 2.23 -23.48 16.48
N SER A 219 1.97 -22.35 17.14
CA SER A 219 2.34 -22.13 18.55
C SER A 219 1.32 -21.23 19.26
N LEU A 220 1.23 -21.39 20.58
CA LEU A 220 0.39 -20.56 21.44
C LEU A 220 0.75 -19.06 21.30
N LEU A 221 2.03 -18.75 21.11
CA LEU A 221 2.54 -17.37 20.95
C LEU A 221 2.00 -16.71 19.68
N SER A 222 2.00 -17.43 18.55
CA SER A 222 1.44 -16.91 17.30
C SER A 222 -0.07 -16.67 17.40
N GLY A 223 -0.81 -17.53 18.11
CA GLY A 223 -2.22 -17.34 18.40
C GLY A 223 -2.50 -16.08 19.23
N ILE A 224 -1.72 -15.85 20.29
CA ILE A 224 -1.84 -14.64 21.13
C ILE A 224 -1.55 -13.37 20.34
N ILE A 225 -0.51 -13.37 19.50
CA ILE A 225 -0.15 -12.22 18.66
C ILE A 225 -1.31 -11.89 17.70
N ILE A 226 -1.88 -12.89 17.04
CA ILE A 226 -3.01 -12.74 16.13
C ILE A 226 -4.22 -12.13 16.86
N LEU A 227 -4.60 -12.69 18.00
CA LEU A 227 -5.73 -12.18 18.80
C LEU A 227 -5.50 -10.76 19.29
N SER A 228 -4.29 -10.44 19.77
CA SER A 228 -3.92 -9.10 20.24
C SER A 228 -4.00 -8.06 19.12
N PHE A 229 -3.54 -8.42 17.92
CA PHE A 229 -3.60 -7.54 16.76
C PHE A 229 -5.05 -7.18 16.38
N PHE A 230 -5.93 -8.18 16.26
CA PHE A 230 -7.33 -7.94 15.89
C PHE A 230 -8.13 -7.26 17.00
N SER A 231 -7.86 -7.59 18.28
CA SER A 231 -8.47 -6.89 19.43
C SER A 231 -8.06 -5.41 19.45
N GLY A 232 -6.79 -5.12 19.20
CA GLY A 232 -6.27 -3.75 19.09
C GLY A 232 -6.91 -2.97 17.94
N LEU A 233 -7.10 -3.60 16.78
CA LEU A 233 -7.75 -2.98 15.62
C LEU A 233 -9.20 -2.58 15.94
N ILE A 234 -9.97 -3.48 16.57
CA ILE A 234 -11.35 -3.22 16.98
C ILE A 234 -11.40 -2.10 18.03
N PHE A 235 -10.47 -2.12 18.99
CA PHE A 235 -10.37 -1.08 20.02
C PHE A 235 -10.09 0.29 19.42
N VAL A 236 -9.13 0.42 18.49
CA VAL A 236 -8.80 1.69 17.82
C VAL A 236 -9.99 2.22 17.02
N ILE A 237 -10.70 1.36 16.28
CA ILE A 237 -11.90 1.74 15.52
C ILE A 237 -12.99 2.27 16.47
N ASN A 238 -13.15 1.66 17.64
CA ASN A 238 -14.19 2.02 18.59
C ASN A 238 -13.84 3.31 19.40
N THR A 239 -12.55 3.53 19.70
CA THR A 239 -12.10 4.67 20.52
C THR A 239 -12.13 5.98 19.75
N ARG A 240 -11.70 5.99 18.48
CA ARG A 240 -11.80 7.18 17.62
C ARG A 240 -13.23 7.73 17.54
N LYS A 241 -14.20 6.85 17.54
CA LYS A 241 -15.61 7.21 17.45
C LYS A 241 -16.18 7.83 18.73
N ASN A 242 -15.60 7.52 19.89
CA ASN A 242 -16.01 8.13 21.16
C ASN A 242 -15.42 9.53 21.33
N GLU A 243 -14.25 9.82 20.76
CA GLU A 243 -13.64 11.15 20.78
C GLU A 243 -14.39 12.14 19.87
N GLU A 244 -14.82 11.70 18.68
CA GLU A 244 -15.62 12.54 17.76
C GLU A 244 -17.05 12.82 18.25
N ARG A 245 -17.56 12.11 19.27
CA ARG A 245 -18.86 12.37 19.89
C ARG A 245 -18.78 13.37 21.04
N LEU A 246 -17.58 13.69 21.50
CA LEU A 246 -17.34 14.59 22.63
C LEU A 246 -16.87 15.99 22.19
N THR A 247 -16.62 16.17 20.90
CA THR A 247 -16.34 17.44 20.22
C THR A 247 -17.53 17.88 19.38
#